data_3142b68d024b336ef8298d4afc927d18
#
_entry.id   3142b68d024b336ef8298d4afc927d18
#
_cell.length_a   1.000
_cell.length_b   1.000
_cell.length_c   1.000
_cell.angle_alpha   90.00
_cell.angle_beta   90.00
_cell.angle_gamma   90.00
#
_symmetry.space_group_name_H-M   'P 1'
#
loop_
_entity.id
_entity.type
_entity.pdbx_description
1 polymer ?
#
loop_
_entity_poly.entity_id
_entity_poly.type
_entity_poly.pdbx_seq_one_letter_code
_entity_poly.pdbx_strand_id
1 'polypeptide(L)'
;MRYNKGSISIQAYQQSEIIFNATKSDYNNKRLAVNMLKREAKLLVKDYPSTQFLVSSNFPKKIPNIPNTVPADIVKRRPDLIAQQYNLLATNALDKQALLTLFPTFNLTGGYGGSSNDLQDLTNEDFAVWNKGLNVFIPVFNAGKLIANKKLAKSNKEIAMLDFINALLTAYKEVESGLDSDLTSNESLDIINQNILLSESIYTTTLEGFIKGSSTFEDAINANNALYDNLDLKARIEKIRIEQRINLILALGGGFKTND
;
A
#
# COMPACT_ATOMS: atom_id res chain seq x y z
N MET A 1 40.59 -14.07 -27.61
CA MET A 1 41.49 -15.02 -28.28
C MET A 1 41.13 -15.30 -29.74
N ARG A 2 39.86 -15.39 -30.20
CA ARG A 2 39.49 -15.61 -31.60
C ARG A 2 39.72 -14.37 -32.51
N TYR A 3 39.57 -13.14 -31.97
CA TYR A 3 39.90 -11.91 -32.67
C TYR A 3 41.37 -11.92 -33.13
N ASN A 4 42.31 -12.27 -32.27
CA ASN A 4 43.74 -12.37 -32.60
C ASN A 4 44.05 -13.46 -33.64
N LYS A 5 43.09 -14.37 -33.94
CA LYS A 5 43.20 -15.41 -34.96
C LYS A 5 42.46 -15.05 -36.27
N GLY A 6 41.95 -13.80 -36.42
CA GLY A 6 41.25 -13.34 -37.62
C GLY A 6 39.83 -13.94 -37.82
N SER A 7 39.28 -14.59 -36.82
CA SER A 7 37.98 -15.31 -36.92
C SER A 7 36.75 -14.42 -36.60
N ILE A 8 36.95 -13.18 -36.18
CA ILE A 8 35.88 -12.22 -35.81
C ILE A 8 36.32 -10.84 -36.30
N SER A 9 35.37 -10.06 -36.85
CA SER A 9 35.64 -8.67 -37.24
C SER A 9 35.90 -7.77 -36.04
N ILE A 10 36.69 -6.70 -36.22
CA ILE A 10 36.93 -5.72 -35.15
C ILE A 10 35.64 -5.06 -34.69
N GLN A 11 34.70 -4.85 -35.61
CA GLN A 11 33.36 -4.29 -35.27
C GLN A 11 32.57 -5.18 -34.36
N ALA A 12 32.54 -6.50 -34.62
CA ALA A 12 31.84 -7.46 -33.75
C ALA A 12 32.50 -7.55 -32.36
N TYR A 13 33.81 -7.45 -32.27
CA TYR A 13 34.51 -7.37 -30.98
C TYR A 13 34.14 -6.09 -30.23
N GLN A 14 34.21 -4.91 -30.87
CA GLN A 14 33.85 -3.64 -30.26
C GLN A 14 32.37 -3.62 -29.81
N GLN A 15 31.47 -4.16 -30.62
CA GLN A 15 30.05 -4.28 -30.25
C GLN A 15 29.87 -5.13 -29.02
N SER A 16 30.57 -6.26 -28.90
CA SER A 16 30.49 -7.10 -27.69
C SER A 16 31.03 -6.40 -26.44
N GLU A 17 32.07 -5.56 -26.59
CA GLU A 17 32.62 -4.76 -25.49
C GLU A 17 31.63 -3.68 -25.02
N ILE A 18 30.91 -3.04 -25.94
CA ILE A 18 29.84 -2.08 -25.62
C ILE A 18 28.76 -2.78 -24.83
N ILE A 19 28.27 -3.96 -25.28
CA ILE A 19 27.24 -4.74 -24.60
C ILE A 19 27.70 -5.15 -23.18
N PHE A 20 28.95 -5.62 -23.06
CA PHE A 20 29.54 -5.98 -21.77
C PHE A 20 29.57 -4.79 -20.79
N ASN A 21 30.03 -3.62 -21.28
CA ASN A 21 30.09 -2.42 -20.46
C ASN A 21 28.69 -1.91 -20.05
N ALA A 22 27.72 -1.99 -20.96
CA ALA A 22 26.30 -1.68 -20.64
C ALA A 22 25.75 -2.61 -19.57
N THR A 23 25.97 -3.92 -19.72
CA THR A 23 25.52 -4.93 -18.70
C THR A 23 26.21 -4.72 -17.36
N LYS A 24 27.50 -4.36 -17.35
CA LYS A 24 28.23 -4.04 -16.12
C LYS A 24 27.70 -2.78 -15.43
N SER A 25 27.30 -1.77 -16.21
CA SER A 25 26.66 -0.57 -15.69
C SER A 25 25.28 -0.91 -15.05
N ASP A 26 24.47 -1.71 -15.75
CA ASP A 26 23.18 -2.16 -15.23
C ASP A 26 23.33 -2.99 -13.94
N TYR A 27 24.30 -3.89 -13.89
CA TYR A 27 24.63 -4.62 -12.66
C TYR A 27 24.95 -3.70 -11.48
N ASN A 28 25.73 -2.63 -11.71
CA ASN A 28 26.05 -1.66 -10.66
C ASN A 28 24.80 -0.91 -10.18
N ASN A 29 23.90 -0.54 -11.09
CA ASN A 29 22.63 0.11 -10.76
C ASN A 29 21.70 -0.82 -9.96
N LYS A 30 21.57 -2.09 -10.37
CA LYS A 30 20.79 -3.09 -9.63
C LYS A 30 21.38 -3.35 -8.25
N ARG A 31 22.71 -3.42 -8.12
CA ARG A 31 23.40 -3.55 -6.82
C ARG A 31 23.13 -2.37 -5.90
N LEU A 32 23.15 -1.13 -6.45
CA LEU A 32 22.79 0.06 -5.69
C LEU A 32 21.34 -0.01 -5.20
N ALA A 33 20.40 -0.37 -6.06
CA ALA A 33 18.99 -0.52 -5.71
C ALA A 33 18.78 -1.55 -4.59
N VAL A 34 19.45 -2.70 -4.66
CA VAL A 34 19.42 -3.73 -3.58
C VAL A 34 19.94 -3.15 -2.26
N ASN A 35 21.03 -2.37 -2.29
CA ASN A 35 21.57 -1.75 -1.08
C ASN A 35 20.62 -0.70 -0.49
N MET A 36 19.88 0.04 -1.33
CA MET A 36 18.85 0.98 -0.87
C MET A 36 17.71 0.23 -0.19
N LEU A 37 17.17 -0.82 -0.82
CA LEU A 37 16.10 -1.65 -0.24
C LEU A 37 16.52 -2.32 1.09
N LYS A 38 17.79 -2.76 1.20
CA LYS A 38 18.32 -3.28 2.47
C LYS A 38 18.30 -2.24 3.59
N ARG A 39 18.63 -0.97 3.27
CA ARG A 39 18.56 0.12 4.25
C ARG A 39 17.12 0.44 4.64
N GLU A 40 16.19 0.45 3.68
CA GLU A 40 14.76 0.62 3.97
C GLU A 40 14.22 -0.50 4.88
N ALA A 41 14.58 -1.75 4.59
CA ALA A 41 14.21 -2.88 5.44
C ALA A 41 14.75 -2.72 6.88
N LYS A 42 15.97 -2.20 7.05
CA LYS A 42 16.54 -1.89 8.37
C LYS A 42 15.74 -0.80 9.10
N LEU A 43 15.28 0.23 8.41
CA LEU A 43 14.43 1.27 9.00
C LEU A 43 13.10 0.71 9.49
N LEU A 44 12.49 -0.23 8.76
CA LEU A 44 11.24 -0.88 9.19
C LEU A 44 11.38 -1.64 10.50
N VAL A 45 12.55 -2.26 10.75
CA VAL A 45 12.86 -2.92 12.03
C VAL A 45 13.51 -1.99 13.07
N LYS A 46 13.53 -0.68 12.80
CA LYS A 46 14.09 0.37 13.67
C LYS A 46 15.58 0.13 14.03
N ASP A 47 16.34 -0.39 13.08
CA ASP A 47 17.78 -0.63 13.23
C ASP A 47 18.60 0.35 12.36
N TYR A 48 19.90 0.48 12.64
CA TYR A 48 20.80 1.35 11.87
C TYR A 48 20.79 0.95 10.38
N PRO A 49 20.66 1.89 9.42
CA PRO A 49 20.47 1.61 8.01
C PRO A 49 21.77 1.11 7.33
N SER A 50 22.28 -0.02 7.77
CA SER A 50 23.42 -0.71 7.17
C SER A 50 22.97 -1.57 5.98
N THR A 51 23.92 -1.97 5.13
CA THR A 51 23.66 -2.92 4.04
C THR A 51 23.76 -4.39 4.48
N GLN A 52 24.09 -4.64 5.75
CA GLN A 52 24.15 -5.97 6.35
C GLN A 52 22.75 -6.45 6.69
N PHE A 53 22.02 -6.89 5.68
CA PHE A 53 20.70 -7.51 5.82
C PHE A 53 20.71 -8.82 5.03
N LEU A 54 20.47 -9.94 5.73
CA LEU A 54 20.40 -11.24 5.08
C LEU A 54 19.10 -11.33 4.29
N VAL A 55 19.23 -11.43 2.99
CA VAL A 55 18.12 -11.62 2.05
C VAL A 55 18.28 -12.95 1.37
N SER A 56 17.20 -13.71 1.27
CA SER A 56 17.18 -14.90 0.43
C SER A 56 17.42 -14.51 -1.02
N SER A 57 18.22 -15.28 -1.73
CA SER A 57 18.45 -15.10 -3.17
C SER A 57 17.28 -15.60 -4.03
N ASN A 58 16.35 -16.35 -3.45
CA ASN A 58 15.22 -16.94 -4.14
C ASN A 58 13.90 -16.39 -3.61
N PHE A 59 12.95 -16.19 -4.50
CA PHE A 59 11.58 -15.91 -4.14
C PHE A 59 10.94 -17.05 -3.33
N PRO A 60 9.96 -16.77 -2.45
CA PRO A 60 9.26 -17.80 -1.69
C PRO A 60 8.53 -18.76 -2.66
N LYS A 61 8.81 -20.07 -2.51
CA LYS A 61 8.21 -21.10 -3.36
C LYS A 61 6.72 -21.33 -3.06
N LYS A 62 6.31 -21.12 -1.81
CA LYS A 62 4.91 -21.23 -1.39
C LYS A 62 4.32 -19.86 -1.19
N ILE A 63 3.34 -19.53 -1.99
CA ILE A 63 2.51 -18.35 -1.82
C ILE A 63 1.18 -18.84 -1.25
N PRO A 64 0.66 -18.22 -0.15
CA PRO A 64 -0.59 -18.65 0.47
C PRO A 64 -1.75 -18.70 -0.53
N ASN A 65 -2.54 -19.75 -0.51
CA ASN A 65 -3.74 -19.83 -1.33
C ASN A 65 -4.77 -18.81 -0.85
N ILE A 66 -5.46 -18.18 -1.78
CA ILE A 66 -6.55 -17.25 -1.50
C ILE A 66 -7.85 -17.96 -1.83
N PRO A 67 -8.90 -17.80 -1.00
CA PRO A 67 -10.21 -18.32 -1.31
C PRO A 67 -10.73 -17.74 -2.63
N ASN A 68 -11.28 -18.58 -3.50
CA ASN A 68 -11.86 -18.17 -4.79
C ASN A 68 -13.13 -17.32 -4.65
N THR A 69 -13.67 -17.21 -3.45
CA THR A 69 -14.85 -16.40 -3.14
C THR A 69 -14.48 -15.34 -2.10
N VAL A 70 -14.77 -14.09 -2.43
CA VAL A 70 -14.59 -12.95 -1.54
C VAL A 70 -15.78 -12.86 -0.59
N PRO A 71 -15.64 -13.15 0.71
CA PRO A 71 -16.75 -13.02 1.66
C PRO A 71 -17.19 -11.56 1.76
N ALA A 72 -18.50 -11.30 1.79
CA ALA A 72 -19.06 -9.95 2.02
C ALA A 72 -18.60 -9.33 3.37
N ASP A 73 -18.09 -10.14 4.28
CA ASP A 73 -17.55 -9.71 5.58
C ASP A 73 -16.17 -9.02 5.54
N ILE A 74 -15.55 -8.94 4.38
CA ILE A 74 -14.27 -8.22 4.19
C ILE A 74 -14.37 -6.77 4.64
N VAL A 75 -15.48 -6.11 4.32
CA VAL A 75 -15.78 -4.74 4.73
C VAL A 75 -15.62 -4.53 6.24
N LYS A 76 -15.98 -5.53 7.04
CA LYS A 76 -15.91 -5.47 8.51
C LYS A 76 -14.50 -5.64 9.08
N ARG A 77 -13.52 -6.05 8.25
CA ARG A 77 -12.14 -6.33 8.70
C ARG A 77 -11.15 -5.25 8.31
N ARG A 78 -11.47 -4.45 7.30
CA ARG A 78 -10.57 -3.38 6.81
C ARG A 78 -10.58 -2.18 7.75
N PRO A 79 -9.41 -1.79 8.32
CA PRO A 79 -9.34 -0.65 9.24
C PRO A 79 -9.74 0.68 8.59
N ASP A 80 -9.46 0.88 7.30
CA ASP A 80 -9.83 2.08 6.54
C ASP A 80 -11.36 2.20 6.40
N LEU A 81 -12.08 1.11 6.11
CA LEU A 81 -13.53 1.10 6.03
C LEU A 81 -14.17 1.31 7.40
N ILE A 82 -13.60 0.71 8.45
CA ILE A 82 -14.02 0.93 9.83
C ILE A 82 -13.85 2.42 10.19
N ALA A 83 -12.73 3.03 9.85
CA ALA A 83 -12.48 4.46 10.08
C ALA A 83 -13.52 5.35 9.37
N GLN A 84 -13.83 5.07 8.10
CA GLN A 84 -14.85 5.81 7.35
C GLN A 84 -16.26 5.61 7.94
N GLN A 85 -16.58 4.40 8.42
CA GLN A 85 -17.85 4.15 9.12
C GLN A 85 -17.98 5.00 10.40
N TYR A 86 -16.91 5.06 11.22
CA TYR A 86 -16.92 5.92 12.41
C TYR A 86 -16.96 7.40 12.07
N ASN A 87 -16.33 7.85 10.99
CA ASN A 87 -16.44 9.22 10.51
C ASN A 87 -17.89 9.57 10.11
N LEU A 88 -18.58 8.66 9.42
CA LEU A 88 -19.99 8.82 9.09
C LEU A 88 -20.87 8.87 10.34
N LEU A 89 -20.60 8.05 11.35
CA LEU A 89 -21.32 8.09 12.63
C LEU A 89 -21.07 9.40 13.37
N ALA A 90 -19.84 9.91 13.38
CA ALA A 90 -19.48 11.19 14.00
C ALA A 90 -20.20 12.36 13.31
N THR A 91 -20.18 12.44 11.98
CA THR A 91 -20.86 13.50 11.23
C THR A 91 -22.37 13.43 11.37
N ASN A 92 -22.96 12.22 11.50
CA ASN A 92 -24.38 12.05 11.82
C ASN A 92 -24.72 12.55 13.23
N ALA A 93 -23.83 12.36 14.21
CA ALA A 93 -24.00 12.92 15.56
C ALA A 93 -23.92 14.47 15.55
N LEU A 94 -23.00 15.04 14.75
CA LEU A 94 -22.87 16.49 14.57
C LEU A 94 -24.10 17.11 13.87
N ASP A 95 -24.70 16.42 12.88
CA ASP A 95 -25.96 16.87 12.25
C ASP A 95 -27.10 16.89 13.28
N LYS A 96 -27.20 15.86 14.13
CA LYS A 96 -28.15 15.83 15.24
C LYS A 96 -27.88 16.95 16.27
N GLN A 97 -26.62 17.17 16.62
CA GLN A 97 -26.22 18.25 17.52
C GLN A 97 -26.62 19.61 16.95
N ALA A 98 -26.35 19.86 15.67
CA ALA A 98 -26.75 21.11 15.01
C ALA A 98 -28.27 21.31 14.98
N LEU A 99 -29.04 20.23 14.88
CA LEU A 99 -30.50 20.29 15.02
C LEU A 99 -30.91 20.67 16.46
N LEU A 100 -30.28 20.07 17.48
CA LEU A 100 -30.60 20.31 18.88
C LEU A 100 -30.30 21.74 19.33
N THR A 101 -29.33 22.45 18.67
CA THR A 101 -29.07 23.86 18.97
C THR A 101 -30.23 24.80 18.61
N LEU A 102 -31.24 24.33 17.88
CA LEU A 102 -32.46 25.07 17.59
C LEU A 102 -33.46 25.01 18.74
N PHE A 103 -33.29 24.11 19.69
CA PHE A 103 -34.19 23.90 20.83
C PHE A 103 -33.70 24.63 22.09
N PRO A 104 -34.59 24.82 23.11
CA PRO A 104 -34.20 25.41 24.37
C PRO A 104 -33.08 24.60 25.06
N THR A 105 -32.11 25.30 25.65
CA THR A 105 -31.13 24.68 26.54
C THR A 105 -31.45 24.95 27.98
N PHE A 106 -31.34 23.91 28.81
CA PHE A 106 -31.62 23.94 30.26
C PHE A 106 -30.29 23.75 30.99
N ASN A 107 -29.89 24.75 31.75
CA ASN A 107 -28.67 24.71 32.54
C ASN A 107 -29.03 24.75 34.03
N LEU A 108 -28.70 23.69 34.76
CA LEU A 108 -28.81 23.65 36.22
C LEU A 108 -27.43 23.98 36.78
N THR A 109 -27.36 25.01 37.61
CA THR A 109 -26.15 25.43 38.29
C THR A 109 -26.29 25.26 39.79
N GLY A 110 -25.25 24.81 40.44
CA GLY A 110 -25.18 24.72 41.90
C GLY A 110 -23.76 25.04 42.35
N GLY A 111 -23.62 25.84 43.38
CA GLY A 111 -22.38 26.17 44.03
C GLY A 111 -22.49 26.10 45.52
N TYR A 112 -21.45 25.59 46.18
CA TYR A 112 -21.26 25.62 47.62
C TYR A 112 -19.81 26.07 47.90
N GLY A 113 -19.66 27.00 48.84
CA GLY A 113 -18.34 27.50 49.19
C GLY A 113 -18.39 28.46 50.39
N GLY A 114 -17.30 29.00 50.83
CA GLY A 114 -17.20 30.03 51.83
C GLY A 114 -17.10 31.45 51.22
N SER A 115 -17.70 32.44 51.81
CA SER A 115 -17.55 33.85 51.43
C SER A 115 -17.28 34.70 52.67
N SER A 116 -16.06 35.17 52.85
CA SER A 116 -15.64 36.00 53.97
C SER A 116 -14.70 37.12 53.51
N ASN A 117 -14.60 38.20 54.27
CA ASN A 117 -13.62 39.27 54.02
C ASN A 117 -12.22 38.86 54.49
N ASP A 118 -12.09 37.87 55.40
CA ASP A 118 -10.84 37.36 55.90
C ASP A 118 -10.57 35.94 55.39
N LEU A 119 -9.36 35.67 54.95
CA LEU A 119 -8.91 34.40 54.40
C LEU A 119 -9.07 33.23 55.41
N GLN A 120 -8.91 33.52 56.70
CA GLN A 120 -9.01 32.52 57.78
C GLN A 120 -10.43 31.98 57.97
N ASP A 121 -11.43 32.78 57.62
CA ASP A 121 -12.84 32.45 57.79
C ASP A 121 -13.46 31.74 56.57
N LEU A 122 -12.74 31.63 55.48
CA LEU A 122 -13.24 30.98 54.27
C LEU A 122 -13.57 29.48 54.46
N THR A 123 -12.96 28.85 55.45
CA THR A 123 -13.19 27.43 55.76
C THR A 123 -14.12 27.25 56.96
N ASN A 124 -14.61 28.35 57.58
CA ASN A 124 -15.56 28.32 58.65
C ASN A 124 -16.97 28.12 58.14
N GLU A 125 -17.68 27.15 58.69
CA GLU A 125 -19.07 26.81 58.31
C GLU A 125 -20.06 27.98 58.49
N ASP A 126 -19.77 28.90 59.39
CA ASP A 126 -20.60 30.08 59.62
C ASP A 126 -20.62 31.07 58.44
N PHE A 127 -19.68 30.98 57.56
CA PHE A 127 -19.56 31.77 56.34
C PHE A 127 -19.89 30.92 55.08
N ALA A 128 -20.48 29.76 55.23
CA ALA A 128 -20.88 28.92 54.12
C ALA A 128 -21.99 29.58 53.28
N VAL A 129 -21.79 29.68 52.00
CA VAL A 129 -22.79 30.15 51.04
C VAL A 129 -23.10 29.08 50.04
N TRP A 130 -24.34 28.98 49.69
CA TRP A 130 -24.76 28.07 48.62
C TRP A 130 -25.69 28.81 47.67
N ASN A 131 -25.64 28.41 46.40
CA ASN A 131 -26.58 28.87 45.37
C ASN A 131 -27.06 27.70 44.52
N LYS A 132 -28.23 27.81 43.99
CA LYS A 132 -28.79 26.93 42.95
C LYS A 132 -29.60 27.76 41.98
N GLY A 133 -29.46 27.47 40.71
CA GLY A 133 -30.15 28.20 39.64
C GLY A 133 -30.53 27.29 38.50
N LEU A 134 -31.68 27.55 37.91
CA LEU A 134 -32.11 26.96 36.65
C LEU A 134 -32.20 28.08 35.63
N ASN A 135 -31.42 27.95 34.55
CA ASN A 135 -31.42 28.89 33.43
C ASN A 135 -31.93 28.19 32.19
N VAL A 136 -32.95 28.76 31.54
CA VAL A 136 -33.51 28.29 30.28
C VAL A 136 -33.20 29.35 29.21
N PHE A 137 -32.47 28.93 28.18
CA PHE A 137 -32.15 29.81 27.07
C PHE A 137 -32.74 29.30 25.76
N ILE A 138 -33.51 30.16 25.05
CA ILE A 138 -34.16 29.86 23.78
C ILE A 138 -33.63 30.86 22.75
N PRO A 139 -32.93 30.41 21.67
CA PRO A 139 -32.49 31.28 20.61
C PRO A 139 -33.66 31.64 19.69
N VAL A 140 -34.21 32.88 19.83
CA VAL A 140 -35.35 33.34 19.02
C VAL A 140 -34.89 33.89 17.68
N PHE A 141 -33.81 34.69 17.69
CA PHE A 141 -33.27 35.32 16.48
C PHE A 141 -31.74 35.38 16.54
N ASN A 142 -31.09 34.85 15.49
CA ASN A 142 -29.64 34.89 15.33
C ASN A 142 -29.21 35.11 13.88
N ALA A 143 -29.97 35.92 13.11
CA ALA A 143 -29.72 36.25 11.71
C ALA A 143 -29.50 35.00 10.80
N GLY A 144 -30.18 33.88 11.11
CA GLY A 144 -30.12 32.66 10.31
C GLY A 144 -28.88 31.76 10.55
N LYS A 145 -27.98 32.13 11.47
CA LYS A 145 -26.72 31.40 11.75
C LYS A 145 -26.97 29.93 12.11
N LEU A 146 -27.93 29.62 12.98
CA LEU A 146 -28.24 28.24 13.39
C LEU A 146 -28.79 27.40 12.23
N ILE A 147 -29.62 27.98 11.37
CA ILE A 147 -30.14 27.29 10.18
C ILE A 147 -29.02 27.01 9.18
N ALA A 148 -28.11 27.98 8.98
CA ALA A 148 -26.95 27.80 8.13
C ALA A 148 -26.01 26.72 8.67
N ASN A 149 -25.75 26.68 9.99
CA ASN A 149 -24.95 25.66 10.63
C ASN A 149 -25.58 24.27 10.49
N LYS A 150 -26.91 24.14 10.64
CA LYS A 150 -27.61 22.87 10.41
C LYS A 150 -27.47 22.41 8.95
N LYS A 151 -27.61 23.32 7.96
CA LYS A 151 -27.39 22.96 6.55
C LYS A 151 -25.95 22.50 6.30
N LEU A 152 -24.98 23.20 6.88
CA LEU A 152 -23.55 22.81 6.80
C LEU A 152 -23.33 21.40 7.40
N ALA A 153 -23.84 21.15 8.60
CA ALA A 153 -23.69 19.83 9.24
C ALA A 153 -24.34 18.71 8.41
N LYS A 154 -25.51 18.98 7.83
CA LYS A 154 -26.17 18.04 6.90
C LYS A 154 -25.32 17.76 5.67
N SER A 155 -24.76 18.78 5.02
CA SER A 155 -23.87 18.61 3.86
C SER A 155 -22.60 17.83 4.21
N ASN A 156 -21.99 18.08 5.38
CA ASN A 156 -20.84 17.34 5.85
C ASN A 156 -21.17 15.85 6.08
N LYS A 157 -22.35 15.53 6.58
CA LYS A 157 -22.82 14.14 6.69
C LYS A 157 -23.00 13.49 5.32
N GLU A 158 -23.57 14.22 4.33
CA GLU A 158 -23.73 13.71 2.96
C GLU A 158 -22.36 13.43 2.31
N ILE A 159 -21.38 14.32 2.51
CA ILE A 159 -19.99 14.10 2.08
C ILE A 159 -19.42 12.83 2.71
N ALA A 160 -19.51 12.70 4.04
CA ALA A 160 -18.99 11.51 4.74
C ALA A 160 -19.66 10.21 4.27
N MET A 161 -20.94 10.26 3.89
CA MET A 161 -21.63 9.09 3.32
C MET A 161 -21.06 8.73 1.94
N LEU A 162 -20.82 9.71 1.09
CA LEU A 162 -20.22 9.49 -0.24
C LEU A 162 -18.78 8.98 -0.13
N ASP A 163 -18.01 9.51 0.82
CA ASP A 163 -16.65 9.06 1.09
C ASP A 163 -16.62 7.59 1.54
N PHE A 164 -17.57 7.18 2.41
CA PHE A 164 -17.71 5.79 2.82
C PHE A 164 -18.05 4.88 1.63
N ILE A 165 -19.01 5.29 0.77
CA ILE A 165 -19.37 4.53 -0.43
C ILE A 165 -18.18 4.41 -1.39
N ASN A 166 -17.45 5.50 -1.62
CA ASN A 166 -16.27 5.49 -2.48
C ASN A 166 -15.15 4.57 -1.93
N ALA A 167 -14.91 4.62 -0.62
CA ALA A 167 -13.95 3.72 0.03
C ALA A 167 -14.38 2.25 -0.13
N LEU A 168 -15.66 1.96 0.02
CA LEU A 168 -16.23 0.62 -0.18
C LEU A 168 -16.03 0.11 -1.61
N LEU A 169 -16.40 0.92 -2.60
CA LEU A 169 -16.22 0.59 -4.02
C LEU A 169 -14.74 0.40 -4.39
N THR A 170 -13.87 1.25 -3.82
CA THR A 170 -12.42 1.12 -3.98
C THR A 170 -11.91 -0.20 -3.40
N ALA A 171 -12.39 -0.59 -2.22
CA ALA A 171 -12.04 -1.86 -1.61
C ALA A 171 -12.44 -3.07 -2.47
N TYR A 172 -13.64 -3.07 -3.04
CA TYR A 172 -14.07 -4.12 -3.98
C TYR A 172 -13.20 -4.14 -5.24
N LYS A 173 -12.93 -2.97 -5.83
CA LYS A 173 -12.05 -2.86 -7.00
C LYS A 173 -10.65 -3.45 -6.72
N GLU A 174 -10.07 -3.15 -5.55
CA GLU A 174 -8.76 -3.67 -5.17
C GLU A 174 -8.74 -5.20 -5.08
N VAL A 175 -9.80 -5.80 -4.55
CA VAL A 175 -9.94 -7.25 -4.45
C VAL A 175 -10.08 -7.89 -5.83
N GLU A 176 -11.02 -7.41 -6.66
CA GLU A 176 -11.24 -7.93 -8.02
C GLU A 176 -9.97 -7.79 -8.87
N SER A 177 -9.33 -6.61 -8.84
CA SER A 177 -8.06 -6.39 -9.56
C SER A 177 -6.95 -7.30 -9.07
N GLY A 178 -6.91 -7.60 -7.76
CA GLY A 178 -5.92 -8.52 -7.18
C GLY A 178 -6.13 -9.96 -7.65
N LEU A 179 -7.38 -10.42 -7.75
CA LEU A 179 -7.73 -11.75 -8.26
C LEU A 179 -7.36 -11.90 -9.74
N ASP A 180 -7.73 -10.91 -10.57
CA ASP A 180 -7.40 -10.90 -12.00
C ASP A 180 -5.88 -10.89 -12.22
N SER A 181 -5.14 -10.10 -11.42
CA SER A 181 -3.68 -10.03 -11.51
C SER A 181 -3.00 -11.34 -11.12
N ASP A 182 -3.55 -12.08 -10.17
CA ASP A 182 -3.01 -13.39 -9.77
C ASP A 182 -3.17 -14.42 -10.89
N LEU A 183 -4.34 -14.48 -11.53
CA LEU A 183 -4.61 -15.36 -12.68
C LEU A 183 -3.67 -15.02 -13.84
N THR A 184 -3.63 -13.76 -14.25
CA THR A 184 -2.81 -13.29 -15.38
C THR A 184 -1.30 -13.52 -15.13
N SER A 185 -0.83 -13.36 -13.88
CA SER A 185 0.56 -13.61 -13.53
C SER A 185 0.93 -15.09 -13.63
N ASN A 186 0.03 -16.01 -13.27
CA ASN A 186 0.26 -17.44 -13.42
C ASN A 186 0.36 -17.84 -14.92
N GLU A 187 -0.57 -17.39 -15.75
CA GLU A 187 -0.52 -17.61 -17.19
C GLU A 187 0.77 -17.05 -17.82
N SER A 188 1.16 -15.83 -17.41
CA SER A 188 2.39 -15.20 -17.87
C SER A 188 3.64 -15.98 -17.45
N LEU A 189 3.67 -16.58 -16.26
CA LEU A 189 4.77 -17.43 -15.80
C LEU A 189 4.88 -18.71 -16.63
N ASP A 190 3.77 -19.33 -17.02
CA ASP A 190 3.78 -20.52 -17.86
C ASP A 190 4.34 -20.20 -19.25
N ILE A 191 3.89 -19.08 -19.85
CA ILE A 191 4.37 -18.63 -21.17
C ILE A 191 5.88 -18.32 -21.10
N ILE A 192 6.34 -17.56 -20.11
CA ILE A 192 7.75 -17.20 -20.03
C ILE A 192 8.67 -18.40 -19.74
N ASN A 193 8.20 -19.40 -18.98
CA ASN A 193 8.93 -20.63 -18.77
C ASN A 193 9.12 -21.40 -20.08
N GLN A 194 8.11 -21.46 -20.96
CA GLN A 194 8.23 -22.04 -22.30
C GLN A 194 9.22 -21.24 -23.15
N ASN A 195 9.15 -19.90 -23.14
CA ASN A 195 10.06 -19.05 -23.89
C ASN A 195 11.52 -19.20 -23.43
N ILE A 196 11.76 -19.42 -22.15
CA ILE A 196 13.10 -19.67 -21.61
C ILE A 196 13.66 -20.98 -22.19
N LEU A 197 12.86 -22.07 -22.17
CA LEU A 197 13.30 -23.35 -22.75
C LEU A 197 13.65 -23.23 -24.24
N LEU A 198 12.80 -22.49 -25.00
CA LEU A 198 13.07 -22.24 -26.42
C LEU A 198 14.33 -21.40 -26.64
N SER A 199 14.49 -20.33 -25.86
CA SER A 199 15.66 -19.43 -25.95
C SER A 199 16.95 -20.16 -25.56
N GLU A 200 16.90 -21.05 -24.59
CA GLU A 200 18.03 -21.88 -24.16
C GLU A 200 18.44 -22.85 -25.25
N SER A 201 17.47 -23.48 -25.93
CA SER A 201 17.71 -24.35 -27.08
C SER A 201 18.31 -23.56 -28.25
N ILE A 202 17.78 -22.38 -28.57
CA ILE A 202 18.29 -21.49 -29.64
C ILE A 202 19.72 -21.08 -29.33
N TYR A 203 19.98 -20.62 -28.09
CA TYR A 203 21.34 -20.21 -27.68
C TYR A 203 22.34 -21.35 -27.82
N THR A 204 21.99 -22.55 -27.33
CA THR A 204 22.85 -23.72 -27.39
C THR A 204 23.16 -24.11 -28.83
N THR A 205 22.13 -24.18 -29.69
CA THR A 205 22.31 -24.52 -31.13
C THR A 205 23.12 -23.47 -31.88
N THR A 206 22.88 -22.19 -31.62
CA THR A 206 23.60 -21.10 -32.27
C THR A 206 25.04 -21.03 -31.80
N LEU A 207 25.33 -21.28 -30.53
CA LEU A 207 26.68 -21.35 -29.99
C LEU A 207 27.47 -22.52 -30.60
N GLU A 208 26.84 -23.70 -30.74
CA GLU A 208 27.47 -24.83 -31.44
C GLU A 208 27.70 -24.50 -32.91
N GLY A 209 26.74 -23.88 -33.58
CA GLY A 209 26.88 -23.42 -34.96
C GLY A 209 28.05 -22.45 -35.13
N PHE A 210 28.19 -21.50 -34.20
CA PHE A 210 29.35 -20.58 -34.20
C PHE A 210 30.68 -21.33 -33.97
N ILE A 211 30.71 -22.34 -33.12
CA ILE A 211 31.92 -23.16 -32.91
C ILE A 211 32.28 -23.92 -34.18
N LYS A 212 31.31 -24.44 -34.92
CA LYS A 212 31.46 -25.19 -36.18
C LYS A 212 31.62 -24.29 -37.41
N GLY A 213 31.40 -22.98 -37.27
CA GLY A 213 31.52 -22.00 -38.38
C GLY A 213 30.25 -21.84 -39.21
N SER A 214 29.11 -22.39 -38.79
CA SER A 214 27.80 -22.27 -39.48
C SER A 214 26.91 -21.11 -38.98
N SER A 215 27.25 -20.49 -37.86
CA SER A 215 26.61 -19.28 -37.31
C SER A 215 27.63 -18.18 -37.07
N THR A 216 27.17 -16.95 -37.09
CA THR A 216 28.04 -15.78 -36.81
C THR A 216 28.19 -15.56 -35.29
N PHE A 217 29.20 -14.77 -34.92
CA PHE A 217 29.37 -14.34 -33.53
C PHE A 217 28.20 -13.47 -33.06
N GLU A 218 27.67 -12.65 -33.96
CA GLU A 218 26.51 -11.78 -33.70
C GLU A 218 25.26 -12.60 -33.40
N ASP A 219 24.98 -13.69 -34.14
CA ASP A 219 23.88 -14.59 -33.89
C ASP A 219 23.97 -15.21 -32.47
N ALA A 220 25.16 -15.64 -32.06
CA ALA A 220 25.38 -16.22 -30.74
C ALA A 220 25.17 -15.20 -29.60
N ILE A 221 25.60 -13.94 -29.79
CA ILE A 221 25.37 -12.85 -28.84
C ILE A 221 23.88 -12.52 -28.76
N ASN A 222 23.17 -12.41 -29.87
CA ASN A 222 21.75 -12.11 -29.90
C ASN A 222 20.92 -13.21 -29.25
N ALA A 223 21.25 -14.47 -29.50
CA ALA A 223 20.60 -15.61 -28.84
C ALA A 223 20.84 -15.61 -27.31
N ASN A 224 22.07 -15.28 -26.88
CA ASN A 224 22.41 -15.15 -25.46
C ASN A 224 21.61 -14.01 -24.79
N ASN A 225 21.54 -12.85 -25.43
CA ASN A 225 20.78 -11.71 -24.91
C ASN A 225 19.29 -12.05 -24.78
N ALA A 226 18.70 -12.68 -25.81
CA ALA A 226 17.31 -13.11 -25.78
C ALA A 226 17.00 -14.08 -24.61
N LEU A 227 17.92 -15.00 -24.30
CA LEU A 227 17.81 -15.87 -23.15
C LEU A 227 17.80 -15.08 -21.82
N TYR A 228 18.77 -14.19 -21.65
CA TYR A 228 18.86 -13.39 -20.42
C TYR A 228 17.71 -12.39 -20.28
N ASP A 229 17.19 -11.82 -21.36
CA ASP A 229 16.00 -10.97 -21.35
C ASP A 229 14.76 -11.75 -20.85
N ASN A 230 14.58 -12.98 -21.31
CA ASN A 230 13.50 -13.86 -20.82
C ASN A 230 13.69 -14.23 -19.34
N LEU A 231 14.91 -14.48 -18.87
CA LEU A 231 15.19 -14.75 -17.46
C LEU A 231 14.91 -13.51 -16.56
N ASP A 232 15.29 -12.31 -17.03
CA ASP A 232 14.97 -11.07 -16.31
C ASP A 232 13.46 -10.80 -16.28
N LEU A 233 12.76 -11.04 -17.41
CA LEU A 233 11.31 -10.92 -17.48
C LEU A 233 10.62 -11.90 -16.53
N LYS A 234 11.07 -13.15 -16.42
CA LYS A 234 10.59 -14.10 -15.43
C LYS A 234 10.72 -13.56 -14.00
N ALA A 235 11.90 -13.06 -13.63
CA ALA A 235 12.13 -12.51 -12.30
C ALA A 235 11.21 -11.32 -12.00
N ARG A 236 10.93 -10.48 -13.00
CA ARG A 236 9.97 -9.37 -12.87
C ARG A 236 8.55 -9.87 -12.67
N ILE A 237 8.09 -10.87 -13.41
CA ILE A 237 6.75 -11.45 -13.26
C ILE A 237 6.60 -12.09 -11.88
N GLU A 238 7.59 -12.85 -11.42
CA GLU A 238 7.61 -13.46 -10.08
C GLU A 238 7.52 -12.39 -8.96
N LYS A 239 8.27 -11.28 -9.11
CA LYS A 239 8.19 -10.14 -8.20
C LYS A 239 6.78 -9.54 -8.19
N ILE A 240 6.23 -9.20 -9.36
CA ILE A 240 4.89 -8.62 -9.50
C ILE A 240 3.84 -9.54 -8.87
N ARG A 241 3.92 -10.84 -9.11
CA ARG A 241 3.01 -11.83 -8.53
C ARG A 241 3.02 -11.80 -7.01
N ILE A 242 4.19 -11.71 -6.39
CA ILE A 242 4.31 -11.62 -4.91
C ILE A 242 3.73 -10.31 -4.41
N GLU A 243 4.04 -9.19 -5.05
CA GLU A 243 3.51 -7.87 -4.69
C GLU A 243 1.98 -7.83 -4.78
N GLN A 244 1.41 -8.35 -5.87
CA GLN A 244 -0.04 -8.43 -6.05
C GLN A 244 -0.69 -9.36 -5.01
N ARG A 245 -0.04 -10.45 -4.64
CA ARG A 245 -0.53 -11.35 -3.59
C ARG A 245 -0.55 -10.68 -2.22
N ILE A 246 0.48 -9.89 -1.89
CA ILE A 246 0.51 -9.10 -0.66
C ILE A 246 -0.60 -8.05 -0.68
N ASN A 247 -0.75 -7.32 -1.79
CA ASN A 247 -1.80 -6.32 -1.94
C ASN A 247 -3.21 -6.92 -1.81
N LEU A 248 -3.43 -8.09 -2.38
CA LEU A 248 -4.70 -8.80 -2.26
C LEU A 248 -4.99 -9.23 -0.81
N ILE A 249 -3.98 -9.73 -0.08
CA ILE A 249 -4.13 -10.05 1.36
C ILE A 249 -4.47 -8.78 2.16
N LEU A 250 -3.84 -7.65 1.86
CA LEU A 250 -4.15 -6.37 2.50
C LEU A 250 -5.56 -5.89 2.14
N ALA A 251 -5.95 -5.99 0.85
CA ALA A 251 -7.29 -5.64 0.38
C ALA A 251 -8.38 -6.48 1.04
N LEU A 252 -8.07 -7.71 1.41
CA LEU A 252 -8.94 -8.61 2.14
C LEU A 252 -8.95 -8.37 3.67
N GLY A 253 -8.29 -7.31 4.15
CA GLY A 253 -8.28 -6.92 5.57
C GLY A 253 -7.33 -7.72 6.45
N GLY A 254 -6.30 -8.36 5.87
CA GLY A 254 -5.27 -9.11 6.59
C GLY A 254 -5.36 -10.62 6.45
N GLY A 255 -4.44 -11.32 7.11
CA GLY A 255 -4.20 -12.74 6.89
C GLY A 255 -5.41 -13.64 7.11
N PHE A 256 -5.62 -14.57 6.17
CA PHE A 256 -6.53 -15.69 6.32
C PHE A 256 -5.83 -16.78 7.12
N LYS A 257 -6.57 -17.40 8.06
CA LYS A 257 -6.19 -18.73 8.51
C LYS A 257 -6.47 -19.65 7.33
N THR A 258 -5.42 -20.10 6.64
CA THR A 258 -5.50 -21.28 5.78
C THR A 258 -5.83 -22.42 6.70
N ASN A 259 -7.04 -22.95 6.60
CA ASN A 259 -7.31 -24.28 7.15
C ASN A 259 -6.49 -25.23 6.26
N ASP A 260 -5.26 -25.54 6.71
CA ASP A 260 -4.51 -26.69 6.21
C ASP A 260 -5.17 -27.97 6.70
#